data_3e5a33d61f376703ae50e4f9d0e6efc9
#
_entry.id   3e5a33d61f376703ae50e4f9d0e6efc9
#
_cell.length_a   1.000
_cell.length_b   1.000
_cell.length_c   1.000
_cell.angle_alpha   90.00
_cell.angle_beta   90.00
_cell.angle_gamma   90.00
#
_symmetry.space_group_name_H-M   'P 1'
#
loop_
_entity.id
_entity.type
_entity.pdbx_description
1 polymer ?
#
loop_
_entity_poly.entity_id
_entity_poly.type
_entity_poly.pdbx_seq_one_letter_code
_entity_poly.pdbx_strand_id
1 'polypeptide(L)'
;NSNFSLDSDNLENLPIGLFGEFYNQNMTFFLTNKNILKNIKLVFNNCGLNIEKIILKSFAEGVSLLSNKQPDKNFTILKLEKNRINISLFKNKSFVFTEDFNFGFDLIIKDISKLCSLKIREVENFMKVVELKNSIENDSKSCLEKKYFTVSPYRKIKYQLIVDIITARLEEFFEVCYKKNTNIENLKTNDKVYVYIELSEYHK
;
A
#
# COMPACT_ATOMS: atom_id res chain seq x y z
N ASN A 1 12.61 -15.58 -5.37
CA ASN A 1 12.26 -16.99 -5.59
C ASN A 1 11.56 -17.11 -6.91
N SER A 2 12.13 -17.89 -7.78
CA SER A 2 11.56 -18.24 -9.07
C SER A 2 10.85 -19.60 -8.93
N ASN A 3 9.78 -19.76 -9.66
CA ASN A 3 9.21 -21.09 -9.85
C ASN A 3 10.09 -21.81 -10.87
N PHE A 4 10.52 -22.99 -10.52
CA PHE A 4 11.31 -23.85 -11.39
C PHE A 4 10.47 -25.00 -11.88
N SER A 5 10.65 -25.43 -13.12
CA SER A 5 10.12 -26.72 -13.57
C SER A 5 11.16 -27.43 -14.41
N LEU A 6 11.23 -28.74 -14.24
CA LEU A 6 12.03 -29.64 -15.04
C LEU A 6 11.07 -30.63 -15.69
N ASP A 7 11.05 -30.66 -17.02
CA ASP A 7 10.03 -31.33 -17.83
C ASP A 7 8.60 -30.88 -17.44
N SER A 8 7.79 -31.72 -16.88
CA SER A 8 6.43 -31.41 -16.40
C SER A 8 6.34 -31.17 -14.89
N ASP A 9 7.42 -31.38 -14.14
CA ASP A 9 7.44 -31.32 -12.69
C ASP A 9 7.78 -29.93 -12.17
N ASN A 10 6.91 -29.37 -11.31
CA ASN A 10 7.19 -28.14 -10.60
C ASN A 10 8.07 -28.39 -9.38
N LEU A 11 9.18 -27.65 -9.29
CA LEU A 11 10.17 -27.79 -8.23
C LEU A 11 10.20 -26.56 -7.32
N GLU A 12 10.34 -26.77 -6.01
CA GLU A 12 10.49 -25.69 -5.03
C GLU A 12 11.90 -25.08 -5.02
N ASN A 13 12.89 -25.87 -5.40
CA ASN A 13 14.30 -25.48 -5.42
C ASN A 13 14.89 -25.60 -6.82
N LEU A 14 16.03 -24.93 -7.03
CA LEU A 14 16.79 -25.04 -8.27
C LEU A 14 17.20 -26.52 -8.50
N PRO A 15 16.92 -27.08 -9.69
CA PRO A 15 17.18 -28.51 -9.98
C PRO A 15 18.67 -28.80 -10.23
N ILE A 16 19.54 -28.48 -9.27
CA ILE A 16 20.98 -28.74 -9.39
C ILE A 16 21.21 -30.24 -9.29
N GLY A 17 21.86 -30.82 -10.31
CA GLY A 17 22.17 -32.24 -10.37
C GLY A 17 21.03 -33.14 -10.81
N LEU A 18 19.89 -32.61 -11.17
CA LEU A 18 18.80 -33.36 -11.81
C LEU A 18 18.98 -33.35 -13.34
N PHE A 19 18.60 -34.42 -13.99
CA PHE A 19 18.57 -34.52 -15.45
C PHE A 19 17.13 -34.35 -15.95
N GLY A 20 16.97 -33.67 -17.08
CA GLY A 20 15.71 -33.47 -17.77
C GLY A 20 15.94 -32.87 -19.14
N GLU A 21 14.93 -32.92 -20.01
CA GLU A 21 15.00 -32.38 -21.37
C GLU A 21 14.64 -30.91 -21.44
N PHE A 22 13.70 -30.48 -20.58
CA PHE A 22 13.20 -29.09 -20.57
C PHE A 22 13.28 -28.47 -19.16
N TYR A 23 14.05 -27.41 -19.07
CA TYR A 23 14.11 -26.57 -17.86
C TYR A 23 13.42 -25.24 -18.09
N ASN A 24 12.43 -24.91 -17.24
CA ASN A 24 11.77 -23.62 -17.25
C ASN A 24 11.97 -22.92 -15.91
N GLN A 25 12.17 -21.61 -15.98
CA GLN A 25 12.28 -20.75 -14.81
C GLN A 25 11.47 -19.47 -15.03
N ASN A 26 10.48 -19.21 -14.16
CA ASN A 26 9.80 -17.94 -14.15
C ASN A 26 10.57 -16.93 -13.31
N MET A 27 11.03 -15.86 -13.94
CA MET A 27 11.79 -14.78 -13.29
C MET A 27 11.05 -13.47 -13.40
N THR A 28 11.04 -12.68 -12.32
CA THR A 28 10.54 -11.30 -12.32
C THR A 28 11.73 -10.35 -12.26
N PHE A 29 11.77 -9.40 -13.18
CA PHE A 29 12.80 -8.37 -13.25
C PHE A 29 12.22 -7.01 -12.88
N PHE A 30 12.87 -6.31 -11.95
CA PHE A 30 12.56 -4.95 -11.58
C PHE A 30 13.64 -4.02 -12.13
N LEU A 31 13.25 -3.17 -13.07
CA LEU A 31 14.16 -2.22 -13.70
C LEU A 31 14.12 -0.89 -12.97
N THR A 32 15.27 -0.29 -12.81
CA THR A 32 15.41 1.04 -12.21
C THR A 32 16.41 1.89 -12.98
N ASN A 33 16.33 3.22 -12.81
CA ASN A 33 17.22 4.12 -13.49
C ASN A 33 18.65 3.99 -12.96
N LYS A 34 19.59 3.63 -13.87
CA LYS A 34 21.00 3.42 -13.56
C LYS A 34 21.65 4.66 -12.95
N ASN A 35 21.27 5.87 -13.40
CA ASN A 35 21.87 7.11 -12.89
C ASN A 35 21.46 7.39 -11.45
N ILE A 36 20.21 7.10 -11.07
CA ILE A 36 19.76 7.22 -9.68
C ILE A 36 20.61 6.33 -8.77
N LEU A 37 20.81 5.07 -9.17
CA LEU A 37 21.65 4.14 -8.38
C LEU A 37 23.09 4.60 -8.27
N LYS A 38 23.68 5.10 -9.37
CA LYS A 38 25.06 5.65 -9.35
C LYS A 38 25.17 6.85 -8.42
N ASN A 39 24.20 7.78 -8.48
CA ASN A 39 24.22 8.98 -7.65
C ASN A 39 24.08 8.62 -6.16
N ILE A 40 23.18 7.71 -5.81
CA ILE A 40 23.03 7.21 -4.44
C ILE A 40 24.37 6.62 -3.95
N LYS A 41 24.97 5.71 -4.72
CA LYS A 41 26.27 5.11 -4.37
C LYS A 41 27.37 6.13 -4.19
N LEU A 42 27.43 7.13 -5.09
CA LEU A 42 28.43 8.21 -5.00
C LEU A 42 28.28 9.01 -3.69
N VAL A 43 27.06 9.40 -3.33
CA VAL A 43 26.79 10.16 -2.10
C VAL A 43 27.26 9.37 -0.88
N PHE A 44 26.89 8.10 -0.77
CA PHE A 44 27.30 7.25 0.37
C PHE A 44 28.81 7.05 0.42
N ASN A 45 29.46 6.79 -0.73
CA ASN A 45 30.91 6.64 -0.80
C ASN A 45 31.64 7.92 -0.36
N ASN A 46 31.15 9.10 -0.73
CA ASN A 46 31.70 10.38 -0.28
C ASN A 46 31.58 10.60 1.24
N CYS A 47 30.63 9.92 1.88
CA CYS A 47 30.49 9.90 3.33
C CYS A 47 31.31 8.77 4.00
N GLY A 48 32.15 8.07 3.25
CA GLY A 48 32.94 6.93 3.78
C GLY A 48 32.12 5.67 4.02
N LEU A 49 30.88 5.61 3.49
CA LEU A 49 29.96 4.47 3.64
C LEU A 49 29.92 3.66 2.34
N ASN A 50 30.07 2.36 2.44
CA ASN A 50 29.95 1.46 1.30
C ASN A 50 28.56 0.82 1.29
N ILE A 51 27.84 0.92 0.15
CA ILE A 51 26.55 0.26 -0.02
C ILE A 51 26.79 -1.17 -0.49
N GLU A 52 26.53 -2.12 0.39
CA GLU A 52 26.63 -3.54 0.08
C GLU A 52 25.47 -4.02 -0.81
N LYS A 53 24.23 -3.60 -0.48
CA LYS A 53 23.03 -4.07 -1.16
C LYS A 53 21.95 -3.00 -1.24
N ILE A 54 21.24 -2.94 -2.38
CA ILE A 54 20.07 -2.11 -2.57
C ILE A 54 18.86 -3.03 -2.76
N ILE A 55 17.82 -2.81 -1.97
CA ILE A 55 16.62 -3.65 -1.95
C ILE A 55 15.41 -2.77 -2.19
N LEU A 56 14.45 -3.25 -2.98
CA LEU A 56 13.17 -2.58 -3.17
C LEU A 56 12.38 -2.54 -1.86
N LYS A 57 11.81 -1.39 -1.52
CA LYS A 57 11.00 -1.20 -0.30
C LYS A 57 9.85 -2.20 -0.24
N SER A 58 9.07 -2.33 -1.32
CA SER A 58 7.94 -3.26 -1.40
C SER A 58 8.33 -4.73 -1.19
N PHE A 59 9.53 -5.13 -1.68
CA PHE A 59 10.07 -6.46 -1.42
C PHE A 59 10.41 -6.65 0.07
N ALA A 60 11.08 -5.68 0.68
CA ALA A 60 11.44 -5.73 2.10
C ALA A 60 10.19 -5.80 3.00
N GLU A 61 9.15 -5.03 2.69
CA GLU A 61 7.86 -5.05 3.39
C GLU A 61 7.19 -6.42 3.30
N GLY A 62 7.18 -7.03 2.11
CA GLY A 62 6.65 -8.39 1.93
C GLY A 62 7.43 -9.46 2.70
N VAL A 63 8.77 -9.37 2.71
CA VAL A 63 9.61 -10.29 3.50
C VAL A 63 9.35 -10.12 5.00
N SER A 64 9.19 -8.89 5.48
CA SER A 64 8.84 -8.62 6.87
C SER A 64 7.48 -9.22 7.24
N LEU A 65 6.48 -9.12 6.34
CA LEU A 65 5.18 -9.75 6.55
C LEU A 65 5.29 -11.27 6.62
N LEU A 66 6.05 -11.88 5.72
CA LEU A 66 6.30 -13.33 5.71
C LEU A 66 6.94 -13.81 7.02
N SER A 67 7.86 -13.04 7.58
CA SER A 67 8.55 -13.39 8.81
C SER A 67 7.65 -13.27 10.05
N ASN A 68 6.79 -12.24 10.09
CA ASN A 68 6.05 -11.87 11.30
C ASN A 68 4.65 -12.51 11.37
N LYS A 69 3.95 -12.64 10.24
CA LYS A 69 2.53 -13.07 10.20
C LYS A 69 2.30 -14.41 9.50
N GLN A 70 3.33 -14.99 8.90
CA GLN A 70 3.24 -16.23 8.10
C GLN A 70 1.99 -16.23 7.20
N PRO A 71 1.88 -15.27 6.26
CA PRO A 71 0.72 -15.20 5.37
C PRO A 71 0.65 -16.45 4.48
N ASP A 72 -0.48 -16.63 3.82
CA ASP A 72 -0.66 -17.68 2.83
C ASP A 72 0.43 -17.60 1.73
N LYS A 73 0.57 -18.66 0.93
CA LYS A 73 1.58 -18.73 -0.14
C LYS A 73 1.47 -17.56 -1.13
N ASN A 74 0.25 -17.06 -1.34
CA ASN A 74 -0.04 -15.93 -2.18
C ASN A 74 -0.68 -14.83 -1.33
N PHE A 75 -0.32 -13.59 -1.56
CA PHE A 75 -0.91 -12.45 -0.89
C PHE A 75 -0.62 -11.15 -1.64
N THR A 76 -1.46 -10.15 -1.39
CA THR A 76 -1.30 -8.79 -1.93
C THR A 76 -1.11 -7.82 -0.77
N ILE A 77 -0.20 -6.89 -0.94
CA ILE A 77 -0.05 -5.73 -0.05
C ILE A 77 -0.56 -4.51 -0.79
N LEU A 78 -1.52 -3.81 -0.20
CA LEU A 78 -1.97 -2.50 -0.64
C LEU A 78 -1.55 -1.48 0.41
N LYS A 79 -0.69 -0.56 0.04
CA LYS A 79 -0.15 0.45 0.93
C LYS A 79 -0.71 1.81 0.58
N LEU A 80 -1.45 2.41 1.51
CA LEU A 80 -2.00 3.75 1.39
C LEU A 80 -1.06 4.74 2.10
N GLU A 81 -0.42 5.59 1.32
CA GLU A 81 0.39 6.71 1.78
C GLU A 81 -0.36 8.03 1.57
N LYS A 82 0.21 9.13 1.97
CA LYS A 82 -0.43 10.47 1.87
C LYS A 82 -0.88 10.80 0.45
N ASN A 83 0.00 10.69 -0.52
CA ASN A 83 -0.22 11.08 -1.92
C ASN A 83 -0.03 9.96 -2.92
N ARG A 84 0.14 8.72 -2.45
CA ARG A 84 0.41 7.55 -3.28
C ARG A 84 -0.24 6.30 -2.70
N ILE A 85 -0.66 5.40 -3.59
CA ILE A 85 -1.00 4.03 -3.25
C ILE A 85 0.00 3.13 -3.97
N ASN A 86 0.59 2.19 -3.24
CA ASN A 86 1.39 1.12 -3.82
C ASN A 86 0.64 -0.20 -3.69
N ILE A 87 0.61 -0.98 -4.76
CA ILE A 87 0.16 -2.37 -4.75
C ILE A 87 1.35 -3.29 -5.02
N SER A 88 1.46 -4.36 -4.25
CA SER A 88 2.54 -5.34 -4.38
C SER A 88 1.98 -6.75 -4.25
N LEU A 89 2.27 -7.61 -5.23
CA LEU A 89 1.77 -8.98 -5.29
C LEU A 89 2.88 -9.98 -5.04
N PHE A 90 2.53 -10.97 -4.23
CA PHE A 90 3.39 -12.12 -3.89
C PHE A 90 2.68 -13.40 -4.28
N LYS A 91 3.33 -14.24 -5.07
CA LYS A 91 2.84 -15.55 -5.51
C LYS A 91 3.85 -16.63 -5.12
N ASN A 92 3.39 -17.68 -4.45
CA ASN A 92 4.27 -18.71 -3.88
C ASN A 92 5.39 -18.11 -2.99
N LYS A 93 5.06 -17.09 -2.19
CA LYS A 93 6.00 -16.32 -1.37
C LYS A 93 7.05 -15.54 -2.19
N SER A 94 6.91 -15.46 -3.51
CA SER A 94 7.81 -14.71 -4.41
C SER A 94 7.19 -13.37 -4.78
N PHE A 95 7.99 -12.32 -4.77
CA PHE A 95 7.59 -10.98 -5.19
C PHE A 95 7.47 -10.95 -6.72
N VAL A 96 6.26 -10.77 -7.24
CA VAL A 96 5.99 -10.88 -8.68
C VAL A 96 5.63 -9.57 -9.36
N PHE A 97 5.05 -8.61 -8.62
CA PHE A 97 4.58 -7.36 -9.21
C PHE A 97 4.53 -6.24 -8.18
N THR A 98 4.76 -5.01 -8.64
CA THR A 98 4.47 -3.80 -7.88
C THR A 98 4.11 -2.66 -8.82
N GLU A 99 3.17 -1.82 -8.39
CA GLU A 99 2.73 -0.63 -9.11
C GLU A 99 2.40 0.49 -8.13
N ASP A 100 2.72 1.73 -8.54
CA ASP A 100 2.43 2.94 -7.80
C ASP A 100 1.34 3.75 -8.50
N PHE A 101 0.36 4.22 -7.74
CA PHE A 101 -0.69 5.14 -8.18
C PHE A 101 -0.45 6.51 -7.55
N ASN A 102 -0.50 7.58 -8.35
CA ASN A 102 -0.23 8.95 -7.91
C ASN A 102 -1.46 9.61 -7.24
N PHE A 103 -2.13 8.89 -6.36
CA PHE A 103 -3.19 9.36 -5.48
C PHE A 103 -3.15 8.60 -4.16
N GLY A 104 -3.64 9.21 -3.10
CA GLY A 104 -3.56 8.62 -1.76
C GLY A 104 -4.52 9.30 -0.79
N PHE A 105 -4.18 9.27 0.50
CA PHE A 105 -5.02 9.77 1.57
C PHE A 105 -5.43 11.24 1.43
N ASP A 106 -4.61 12.05 0.75
CA ASP A 106 -4.91 13.45 0.44
C ASP A 106 -6.23 13.63 -0.32
N LEU A 107 -6.65 12.65 -1.14
CA LEU A 107 -7.95 12.71 -1.81
C LEU A 107 -9.10 12.58 -0.81
N ILE A 108 -8.97 11.72 0.20
CA ILE A 108 -9.98 11.59 1.27
C ILE A 108 -10.13 12.93 2.00
N ILE A 109 -9.02 13.57 2.36
CA ILE A 109 -9.03 14.89 3.00
C ILE A 109 -9.73 15.94 2.13
N LYS A 110 -9.44 15.95 0.82
CA LYS A 110 -10.06 16.87 -0.15
C LYS A 110 -11.55 16.61 -0.29
N ASP A 111 -11.98 15.36 -0.32
CA ASP A 111 -13.40 15.01 -0.42
C ASP A 111 -14.18 15.45 0.82
N ILE A 112 -13.66 15.18 2.01
CA ILE A 112 -14.25 15.65 3.26
C ILE A 112 -14.32 17.19 3.26
N SER A 113 -13.21 17.86 2.89
CA SER A 113 -13.16 19.32 2.81
C SER A 113 -14.22 19.87 1.88
N LYS A 114 -14.39 19.29 0.69
CA LYS A 114 -15.35 19.72 -0.32
C LYS A 114 -16.79 19.43 0.10
N LEU A 115 -17.09 18.21 0.50
CA LEU A 115 -18.46 17.78 0.83
C LEU A 115 -18.97 18.37 2.15
N CYS A 116 -18.09 18.51 3.13
CA CYS A 116 -18.41 19.14 4.39
C CYS A 116 -18.17 20.67 4.38
N SER A 117 -17.69 21.25 3.28
CA SER A 117 -17.32 22.66 3.14
C SER A 117 -16.43 23.16 4.30
N LEU A 118 -15.44 22.37 4.67
CA LEU A 118 -14.42 22.67 5.65
C LEU A 118 -13.12 23.05 4.96
N LYS A 119 -12.27 23.84 5.61
CA LYS A 119 -10.90 24.04 5.12
C LYS A 119 -10.07 22.78 5.33
N ILE A 120 -9.15 22.49 4.40
CA ILE A 120 -8.28 21.30 4.47
C ILE A 120 -7.61 21.17 5.84
N ARG A 121 -7.06 22.28 6.38
CA ARG A 121 -6.43 22.28 7.71
C ARG A 121 -7.36 21.87 8.85
N GLU A 122 -8.65 22.22 8.76
CA GLU A 122 -9.66 21.83 9.76
C GLU A 122 -9.90 20.32 9.69
N VAL A 123 -9.98 19.77 8.46
CA VAL A 123 -10.11 18.32 8.23
C VAL A 123 -8.88 17.58 8.77
N GLU A 124 -7.68 18.02 8.42
CA GLU A 124 -6.44 17.42 8.92
C GLU A 124 -6.35 17.44 10.45
N ASN A 125 -6.78 18.54 11.08
CA ASN A 125 -6.75 18.68 12.53
C ASN A 125 -7.69 17.72 13.23
N PHE A 126 -8.96 17.62 12.80
CA PHE A 126 -9.87 16.70 13.48
C PHE A 126 -9.54 15.23 13.17
N MET A 127 -9.09 14.92 11.96
CA MET A 127 -8.67 13.54 11.60
C MET A 127 -7.50 13.02 12.43
N LYS A 128 -6.67 13.89 12.99
CA LYS A 128 -5.58 13.50 13.91
C LYS A 128 -6.05 13.14 15.33
N VAL A 129 -7.21 13.64 15.73
CA VAL A 129 -7.64 13.59 17.14
C VAL A 129 -8.89 12.76 17.33
N VAL A 130 -9.77 12.73 16.32
CA VAL A 130 -11.07 12.08 16.43
C VAL A 130 -10.98 10.61 16.08
N GLU A 131 -11.29 9.75 17.05
CA GLU A 131 -11.51 8.33 16.83
C GLU A 131 -12.93 8.11 16.31
N LEU A 132 -13.09 8.11 14.99
CA LEU A 132 -14.40 8.02 14.33
C LEU A 132 -15.21 6.81 14.78
N LYS A 133 -14.58 5.66 14.99
CA LYS A 133 -15.26 4.45 15.46
C LYS A 133 -15.94 4.69 16.81
N ASN A 134 -15.22 5.18 17.79
CA ASN A 134 -15.75 5.46 19.13
C ASN A 134 -16.83 6.54 19.11
N SER A 135 -16.69 7.53 18.21
CA SER A 135 -17.67 8.62 18.07
C SER A 135 -19.00 8.15 17.49
N ILE A 136 -19.01 7.07 16.71
CA ILE A 136 -20.22 6.49 16.11
C ILE A 136 -20.87 5.48 17.04
N GLU A 137 -20.08 4.62 17.69
CA GLU A 137 -20.58 3.60 18.63
C GLU A 137 -21.27 4.21 19.82
N ASN A 138 -20.78 5.37 20.31
CA ASN A 138 -21.37 6.06 21.46
C ASN A 138 -22.65 6.84 21.13
N ASP A 139 -22.76 7.40 19.94
CA ASP A 139 -24.00 8.05 19.45
C ASP A 139 -23.95 8.25 17.93
N SER A 140 -24.76 7.48 17.21
CA SER A 140 -24.90 7.61 15.75
C SER A 140 -25.40 8.99 15.28
N LYS A 141 -25.88 9.83 16.19
CA LYS A 141 -26.30 11.23 15.94
C LYS A 141 -25.22 12.24 16.27
N SER A 142 -24.07 11.81 16.81
CA SER A 142 -23.00 12.72 17.21
C SER A 142 -22.48 13.52 16.02
N CYS A 143 -22.23 14.80 16.25
CA CYS A 143 -21.75 15.73 15.26
C CYS A 143 -20.34 16.24 15.61
N LEU A 144 -19.61 16.65 14.58
CA LEU A 144 -18.31 17.27 14.73
C LEU A 144 -18.39 18.49 15.67
N GLU A 145 -17.55 18.53 16.68
CA GLU A 145 -17.56 19.57 17.68
C GLU A 145 -17.16 20.94 17.12
N LYS A 146 -17.73 22.00 17.69
CA LYS A 146 -17.48 23.40 17.29
C LYS A 146 -15.98 23.77 17.30
N LYS A 147 -15.19 23.18 18.20
CA LYS A 147 -13.75 23.47 18.35
C LYS A 147 -12.92 23.16 17.09
N TYR A 148 -13.42 22.30 16.19
CA TYR A 148 -12.74 21.96 14.94
C TYR A 148 -13.01 22.95 13.80
N PHE A 149 -13.99 23.87 13.96
CA PHE A 149 -14.30 24.91 13.01
C PHE A 149 -13.53 26.18 13.34
N THR A 150 -12.29 26.26 12.90
CA THR A 150 -11.39 27.41 13.20
C THR A 150 -11.55 28.56 12.24
N VAL A 151 -11.90 28.28 11.00
CA VAL A 151 -12.08 29.26 9.91
C VAL A 151 -13.48 29.16 9.30
N SER A 152 -13.96 27.96 9.12
CA SER A 152 -15.27 27.71 8.52
C SER A 152 -16.41 28.00 9.51
N PRO A 153 -17.57 28.50 9.07
CA PRO A 153 -18.71 28.70 9.96
C PRO A 153 -19.19 27.35 10.50
N TYR A 154 -19.53 27.33 11.81
CA TYR A 154 -20.02 26.12 12.44
C TYR A 154 -21.30 25.60 11.78
N ARG A 155 -21.34 24.30 11.53
CA ARG A 155 -22.52 23.56 11.10
C ARG A 155 -22.53 22.16 11.70
N LYS A 156 -23.70 21.56 11.80
CA LYS A 156 -23.85 20.19 12.31
C LYS A 156 -23.44 19.20 11.21
N ILE A 157 -22.25 18.65 11.31
CA ILE A 157 -21.73 17.59 10.43
C ILE A 157 -21.71 16.31 11.25
N LYS A 158 -22.49 15.31 10.84
CA LYS A 158 -22.54 14.00 11.50
C LYS A 158 -21.22 13.25 11.24
N TYR A 159 -20.68 12.57 12.23
CA TYR A 159 -19.54 11.68 12.05
C TYR A 159 -19.81 10.57 11.03
N GLN A 160 -21.06 10.06 10.97
CA GLN A 160 -21.44 9.06 9.98
C GLN A 160 -21.19 9.54 8.55
N LEU A 161 -21.51 10.79 8.22
CA LEU A 161 -21.25 11.36 6.89
C LEU A 161 -19.74 11.33 6.56
N ILE A 162 -18.89 11.63 7.54
CA ILE A 162 -17.44 11.59 7.34
C ILE A 162 -16.98 10.15 7.06
N VAL A 163 -17.50 9.19 7.81
CA VAL A 163 -17.19 7.76 7.59
C VAL A 163 -17.67 7.29 6.23
N ASP A 164 -18.88 7.68 5.81
CA ASP A 164 -19.42 7.31 4.51
C ASP A 164 -18.52 7.84 3.37
N ILE A 165 -18.02 9.09 3.48
CA ILE A 165 -17.09 9.68 2.52
C ILE A 165 -15.78 8.89 2.46
N ILE A 166 -15.22 8.56 3.62
CA ILE A 166 -13.98 7.78 3.71
C ILE A 166 -14.16 6.40 3.09
N THR A 167 -15.24 5.70 3.45
CA THR A 167 -15.56 4.37 2.96
C THR A 167 -15.71 4.35 1.46
N ALA A 168 -16.51 5.26 0.89
CA ALA A 168 -16.70 5.35 -0.55
C ALA A 168 -15.38 5.57 -1.31
N ARG A 169 -14.48 6.42 -0.77
CA ARG A 169 -13.17 6.65 -1.39
C ARG A 169 -12.23 5.46 -1.26
N LEU A 170 -12.23 4.78 -0.12
CA LEU A 170 -11.43 3.55 0.06
C LEU A 170 -11.92 2.42 -0.85
N GLU A 171 -13.23 2.27 -1.04
CA GLU A 171 -13.80 1.31 -1.98
C GLU A 171 -13.37 1.60 -3.42
N GLU A 172 -13.39 2.88 -3.84
CA GLU A 172 -12.91 3.30 -5.14
C GLU A 172 -11.40 3.01 -5.31
N PHE A 173 -10.58 3.31 -4.31
CA PHE A 173 -9.16 2.99 -4.34
C PHE A 173 -8.93 1.49 -4.53
N PHE A 174 -9.65 0.66 -3.78
CA PHE A 174 -9.55 -0.79 -3.92
C PHE A 174 -10.04 -1.27 -5.29
N GLU A 175 -11.10 -0.67 -5.80
CA GLU A 175 -11.62 -1.01 -7.12
C GLU A 175 -10.61 -0.68 -8.23
N VAL A 176 -10.03 0.52 -8.21
CA VAL A 176 -9.06 0.97 -9.24
C VAL A 176 -7.75 0.23 -9.10
N CYS A 177 -7.17 0.16 -7.90
CA CYS A 177 -5.83 -0.41 -7.71
C CYS A 177 -5.81 -1.93 -7.81
N TYR A 178 -6.90 -2.61 -7.45
CA TYR A 178 -6.95 -4.06 -7.39
C TYR A 178 -7.98 -4.67 -8.33
N LYS A 179 -9.28 -4.39 -8.16
CA LYS A 179 -10.32 -5.10 -8.90
C LYS A 179 -10.27 -4.86 -10.40
N LYS A 180 -10.15 -3.59 -10.83
CA LYS A 180 -10.12 -3.18 -12.26
C LYS A 180 -8.72 -3.02 -12.83
N ASN A 181 -7.69 -3.33 -12.08
CA ASN A 181 -6.32 -3.22 -12.56
C ASN A 181 -6.01 -4.36 -13.54
N THR A 182 -5.89 -4.01 -14.82
CA THR A 182 -5.62 -4.94 -15.91
C THR A 182 -4.20 -5.49 -15.87
N ASN A 183 -3.23 -4.75 -15.31
CA ASN A 183 -1.84 -5.17 -15.21
C ASN A 183 -1.66 -6.40 -14.31
N ILE A 184 -2.59 -6.62 -13.38
CA ILE A 184 -2.54 -7.74 -12.44
C ILE A 184 -3.64 -8.77 -12.66
N GLU A 185 -4.43 -8.65 -13.71
CA GLU A 185 -5.61 -9.50 -13.93
C GLU A 185 -5.27 -11.00 -13.92
N ASN A 186 -4.18 -11.37 -14.60
CA ASN A 186 -3.68 -12.76 -14.64
C ASN A 186 -2.89 -13.16 -13.39
N LEU A 187 -2.62 -12.23 -12.50
CA LEU A 187 -1.86 -12.46 -11.26
C LEU A 187 -2.76 -12.53 -10.04
N LYS A 188 -4.02 -12.05 -10.18
CA LYS A 188 -5.01 -12.13 -9.09
C LYS A 188 -5.28 -13.58 -8.75
N THR A 189 -5.25 -13.84 -7.48
CA THR A 189 -5.68 -15.09 -6.87
C THR A 189 -6.70 -14.71 -5.79
N ASN A 190 -7.58 -15.62 -5.37
CA ASN A 190 -8.55 -15.37 -4.29
C ASN A 190 -7.87 -15.25 -2.91
N ASP A 191 -6.74 -14.56 -2.86
CA ASP A 191 -5.83 -14.53 -1.74
C ASP A 191 -6.09 -13.34 -0.82
N LYS A 192 -5.49 -13.39 0.36
CA LYS A 192 -5.60 -12.32 1.36
C LYS A 192 -4.96 -11.04 0.85
N VAL A 193 -5.68 -9.94 1.00
CA VAL A 193 -5.17 -8.58 0.77
C VAL A 193 -4.85 -7.95 2.12
N TYR A 194 -3.59 -7.60 2.34
CA TYR A 194 -3.14 -6.87 3.52
C TYR A 194 -3.10 -5.38 3.20
N VAL A 195 -3.88 -4.59 3.94
CA VAL A 195 -3.90 -3.15 3.77
C VAL A 195 -3.03 -2.51 4.84
N TYR A 196 -2.06 -1.72 4.42
CA TYR A 196 -1.21 -0.90 5.28
C TYR A 196 -1.51 0.57 5.04
N ILE A 197 -1.77 1.29 6.12
CA ILE A 197 -1.98 2.73 6.08
C ILE A 197 -0.76 3.37 6.74
N GLU A 198 0.06 4.06 5.93
CA GLU A 198 1.23 4.79 6.40
C GLU A 198 0.96 6.31 6.37
N LEU A 199 0.47 6.82 7.49
CA LEU A 199 0.13 8.23 7.67
C LEU A 199 1.05 8.85 8.74
N SER A 200 2.36 8.76 8.52
CA SER A 200 3.38 9.24 9.47
C SER A 200 3.19 10.69 9.95
N GLU A 201 2.50 11.52 9.15
CA GLU A 201 2.18 12.90 9.50
C GLU A 201 0.91 13.04 10.38
N TYR A 202 0.13 11.97 10.51
CA TYR A 202 -1.13 11.95 11.30
C TYR A 202 -1.00 11.18 12.61
N HIS A 203 0.13 10.53 12.86
CA HIS A 203 0.47 9.87 14.12
C HIS A 203 1.62 10.63 14.79
N LYS A 204 1.29 11.47 15.72
CA LYS A 204 2.20 11.95 16.77
C LYS A 204 1.61 11.60 18.11
#